data_130d60fc71b7846c9b3b3b2feb15877a
#
_entry.id   130d60fc71b7846c9b3b3b2feb15877a
#
_cell.length_a   1.000
_cell.length_b   1.000
_cell.length_c   1.000
_cell.angle_alpha   90.00
_cell.angle_beta   90.00
_cell.angle_gamma   90.00
#
_symmetry.space_group_name_H-M   'P 1'
#
loop_
_entity.id
_entity.type
_entity.pdbx_description
1 polymer ?
#
loop_
_entity_poly.entity_id
_entity_poly.type
_entity_poly.pdbx_seq_one_letter_code
_entity_poly.pdbx_strand_id
1 'polypeptide(L)'
;SNTKTIPDKINKILDNGRSKAIEGYCNANSLRAGEKLKIMVSANPASAFKLEIFRTGYYAGTGARLMKSFDSLKAGTQPEPSIGENYVRECQWEPTVELEIPQTWPSGVYLGKMTAERSGIQSYVIFIVRDDRPCDFLFQCSDLTWSAYNRWPADYSIYTPHDKGHSTTGVPSGTVSFDRPYGLFTHPVNKMKKSGGSGEYLPWEFPLAFWMEKEGYDVSYISNIDTHSDPQGLLRTKGFISVGHDEYWSLEMY
;
A
#
# COMPACT_ATOMS: atom_id res chain seq x y z
N SER A 1 18.42 24.06 -7.02
CA SER A 1 17.11 23.65 -6.46
C SER A 1 16.02 23.88 -7.50
N ASN A 2 15.66 22.85 -8.24
CA ASN A 2 14.53 22.89 -9.15
C ASN A 2 13.36 22.12 -8.51
N THR A 3 12.63 22.80 -7.63
CA THR A 3 11.28 22.38 -7.26
C THR A 3 10.38 22.67 -8.46
N LYS A 4 10.17 21.67 -9.33
CA LYS A 4 9.11 21.74 -10.33
C LYS A 4 7.79 21.77 -9.56
N THR A 5 7.17 22.94 -9.46
CA THR A 5 5.77 23.10 -9.05
C THR A 5 4.91 22.24 -9.95
N ILE A 6 4.13 21.35 -9.36
CA ILE A 6 3.13 20.56 -10.07
C ILE A 6 2.15 21.57 -10.71
N PRO A 7 1.92 21.52 -12.02
CA PRO A 7 1.02 22.48 -12.68
C PRO A 7 -0.36 22.48 -12.02
N ASP A 8 -0.99 23.64 -11.86
CA ASP A 8 -2.32 23.83 -11.23
C ASP A 8 -3.42 22.93 -11.80
N LYS A 9 -3.29 22.51 -13.06
CA LYS A 9 -4.18 21.52 -13.68
C LYS A 9 -4.14 20.15 -13.01
N ILE A 10 -2.99 19.75 -12.46
CA ILE A 10 -2.84 18.47 -11.75
C ILE A 10 -3.44 18.58 -10.34
N ASN A 11 -3.34 19.71 -9.68
CA ASN A 11 -3.94 19.94 -8.36
C ASN A 11 -5.48 19.87 -8.40
N LYS A 12 -6.12 20.23 -9.51
CA LYS A 12 -7.58 20.09 -9.68
C LYS A 12 -8.04 18.66 -9.97
N ILE A 13 -7.13 17.77 -10.37
CA ILE A 13 -7.42 16.35 -10.61
C ILE A 13 -7.24 15.53 -9.32
N LEU A 14 -6.49 16.06 -8.35
CA LEU A 14 -6.22 15.44 -7.06
C LEU A 14 -7.25 15.93 -6.04
N ASP A 15 -8.44 15.33 -6.08
CA ASP A 15 -9.51 15.63 -5.13
C ASP A 15 -9.14 15.04 -3.76
N ASN A 16 -8.83 15.90 -2.79
CA ASN A 16 -8.54 15.55 -1.38
C ASN A 16 -7.51 14.42 -1.18
N GLY A 17 -6.45 14.39 -2.00
CA GLY A 17 -5.41 13.35 -1.90
C GLY A 17 -5.76 12.04 -2.58
N ARG A 18 -6.78 12.02 -3.43
CA ARG A 18 -7.18 10.88 -4.25
C ARG A 18 -6.81 11.10 -5.72
N SER A 19 -6.37 10.08 -6.42
CA SER A 19 -6.15 10.11 -7.87
C SER A 19 -7.23 9.33 -8.58
N LYS A 20 -8.35 9.99 -8.92
CA LYS A 20 -9.43 9.34 -9.69
C LYS A 20 -9.00 8.93 -11.09
N ALA A 21 -7.94 9.54 -11.64
CA ALA A 21 -7.44 9.20 -12.98
C ALA A 21 -6.95 7.75 -13.06
N ILE A 22 -6.36 7.23 -11.97
CA ILE A 22 -6.05 5.82 -11.77
C ILE A 22 -5.78 5.55 -10.29
N GLU A 23 -6.43 4.54 -9.76
CA GLU A 23 -6.25 4.07 -8.38
C GLU A 23 -6.57 2.58 -8.30
N GLY A 24 -6.08 1.90 -7.27
CA GLY A 24 -6.31 0.46 -7.13
C GLY A 24 -5.89 -0.07 -5.78
N TYR A 25 -6.21 -1.32 -5.54
CA TYR A 25 -5.80 -2.08 -4.36
C TYR A 25 -5.62 -3.57 -4.70
N CYS A 26 -4.97 -4.28 -3.80
CA CYS A 26 -4.74 -5.73 -3.91
C CYS A 26 -5.73 -6.49 -3.02
N ASN A 27 -6.10 -7.71 -3.42
CA ASN A 27 -6.97 -8.59 -2.62
C ASN A 27 -6.28 -9.15 -1.36
N ALA A 28 -4.98 -8.99 -1.24
CA ALA A 28 -4.20 -9.44 -0.10
C ALA A 28 -2.99 -8.52 0.10
N ASN A 29 -2.64 -8.28 1.38
CA ASN A 29 -1.47 -7.47 1.73
C ASN A 29 -0.18 -8.26 1.62
N SER A 30 -0.26 -9.59 1.80
CA SER A 30 0.89 -10.49 1.81
C SER A 30 0.53 -11.82 1.13
N LEU A 31 1.45 -12.34 0.33
CA LEU A 31 1.28 -13.59 -0.43
C LEU A 31 2.59 -14.37 -0.46
N ARG A 32 2.47 -15.70 -0.58
CA ARG A 32 3.58 -16.59 -0.90
C ARG A 32 3.72 -16.78 -2.41
N ALA A 33 4.89 -17.25 -2.83
CA ALA A 33 5.07 -17.77 -4.18
C ALA A 33 4.04 -18.88 -4.48
N GLY A 34 3.46 -18.85 -5.69
CA GLY A 34 2.38 -19.74 -6.13
C GLY A 34 0.96 -19.26 -5.78
N GLU A 35 0.82 -18.30 -4.86
CA GLU A 35 -0.49 -17.71 -4.55
C GLU A 35 -0.90 -16.67 -5.61
N LYS A 36 -2.21 -16.46 -5.74
CA LYS A 36 -2.79 -15.55 -6.75
C LYS A 36 -3.05 -14.18 -6.16
N LEU A 37 -2.36 -13.18 -6.70
CA LEU A 37 -2.63 -11.77 -6.49
C LEU A 37 -3.70 -11.30 -7.48
N LYS A 38 -4.75 -10.64 -6.96
CA LYS A 38 -5.71 -9.89 -7.76
C LYS A 38 -5.51 -8.40 -7.50
N ILE A 39 -5.45 -7.63 -8.57
CA ILE A 39 -5.34 -6.17 -8.51
C ILE A 39 -6.60 -5.57 -9.10
N MET A 40 -7.34 -4.87 -8.28
CA MET A 40 -8.53 -4.12 -8.65
C MET A 40 -8.12 -2.70 -9.00
N VAL A 41 -8.49 -2.24 -10.20
CA VAL A 41 -8.11 -0.91 -10.71
C VAL A 41 -9.33 -0.15 -11.19
N SER A 42 -9.42 1.11 -10.80
CA SER A 42 -10.40 2.06 -11.30
C SER A 42 -9.70 3.20 -12.03
N ALA A 43 -10.23 3.58 -13.19
CA ALA A 43 -9.80 4.75 -13.93
C ALA A 43 -11.00 5.61 -14.31
N ASN A 44 -10.97 6.90 -13.99
CA ASN A 44 -12.01 7.84 -14.34
C ASN A 44 -11.38 9.12 -14.95
N PRO A 45 -11.64 9.40 -16.24
CA PRO A 45 -12.39 8.55 -17.18
C PRO A 45 -11.68 7.24 -17.51
N ALA A 46 -12.43 6.24 -17.99
CA ALA A 46 -11.89 4.95 -18.42
C ALA A 46 -10.66 5.14 -19.32
N SER A 47 -9.61 4.38 -19.07
CA SER A 47 -8.31 4.53 -19.74
C SER A 47 -7.62 3.18 -19.90
N ALA A 48 -6.82 3.06 -20.94
CA ALA A 48 -5.74 2.09 -20.95
C ALA A 48 -4.66 2.54 -19.94
N PHE A 49 -3.96 1.57 -19.37
CA PHE A 49 -2.88 1.85 -18.42
C PHE A 49 -1.76 0.82 -18.53
N LYS A 50 -0.58 1.22 -18.10
CA LYS A 50 0.57 0.36 -17.89
C LYS A 50 0.68 0.01 -16.42
N LEU A 51 0.94 -1.27 -16.11
CA LEU A 51 1.27 -1.75 -14.77
C LEU A 51 2.71 -2.27 -14.77
N GLU A 52 3.55 -1.68 -13.95
CA GLU A 52 4.93 -2.10 -13.73
C GLU A 52 5.09 -2.53 -12.27
N ILE A 53 5.41 -3.79 -12.04
CA ILE A 53 5.60 -4.34 -10.69
C ILE A 53 7.08 -4.30 -10.35
N PHE A 54 7.42 -3.58 -9.30
CA PHE A 54 8.78 -3.43 -8.78
C PHE A 54 8.90 -4.07 -7.41
N ARG A 55 9.95 -4.85 -7.18
CA ARG A 55 10.40 -5.16 -5.82
C ARG A 55 11.28 -4.01 -5.35
N THR A 56 10.95 -3.46 -4.19
CA THR A 56 11.77 -2.42 -3.54
C THR A 56 12.97 -3.03 -2.83
N GLY A 57 14.03 -2.28 -2.63
CA GLY A 57 15.26 -2.71 -1.98
C GLY A 57 16.46 -1.86 -2.39
N TYR A 58 17.68 -2.33 -2.16
CA TYR A 58 18.88 -1.54 -2.47
C TYR A 58 19.20 -1.48 -3.96
N TYR A 59 19.34 -2.65 -4.63
CA TYR A 59 19.61 -2.80 -6.07
C TYR A 59 20.66 -1.82 -6.62
N ALA A 60 21.85 -1.85 -6.03
CA ALA A 60 22.97 -0.94 -6.40
C ALA A 60 22.60 0.57 -6.33
N GLY A 61 21.71 0.93 -5.40
CA GLY A 61 21.28 2.31 -5.18
C GLY A 61 20.07 2.76 -5.98
N THR A 62 19.51 1.91 -6.86
CA THR A 62 18.32 2.27 -7.66
C THR A 62 17.03 2.27 -6.86
N GLY A 63 17.01 1.60 -5.70
CA GLY A 63 15.86 1.56 -4.78
C GLY A 63 14.79 0.53 -5.15
N ALA A 64 14.78 0.04 -6.39
CA ALA A 64 13.82 -0.97 -6.83
C ALA A 64 14.30 -1.70 -8.09
N ARG A 65 13.76 -2.91 -8.29
CA ARG A 65 13.99 -3.73 -9.48
C ARG A 65 12.65 -4.04 -10.15
N LEU A 66 12.56 -3.81 -11.46
CA LEU A 66 11.41 -4.22 -12.25
C LEU A 66 11.33 -5.75 -12.31
N MET A 67 10.20 -6.29 -11.87
CA MET A 67 9.92 -7.73 -11.83
C MET A 67 9.01 -8.16 -12.96
N LYS A 68 8.00 -7.35 -13.29
CA LYS A 68 7.04 -7.64 -14.35
C LYS A 68 6.41 -6.35 -14.89
N SER A 69 6.05 -6.36 -16.17
CA SER A 69 5.32 -5.26 -16.81
C SER A 69 4.16 -5.83 -17.61
N PHE A 70 3.06 -5.08 -17.59
CA PHE A 70 1.88 -5.29 -18.42
C PHE A 70 1.57 -3.98 -19.11
N ASP A 71 1.48 -4.02 -20.42
CA ASP A 71 1.17 -2.85 -21.23
C ASP A 71 -0.28 -2.89 -21.72
N SER A 72 -0.86 -1.72 -21.91
CA SER A 72 -2.20 -1.53 -22.52
C SER A 72 -3.34 -2.30 -21.83
N LEU A 73 -3.24 -2.48 -20.51
CA LEU A 73 -4.36 -2.98 -19.71
C LEU A 73 -5.51 -1.95 -19.75
N LYS A 74 -6.74 -2.40 -19.60
CA LYS A 74 -7.92 -1.51 -19.63
C LYS A 74 -8.55 -1.43 -18.24
N ALA A 75 -8.80 -0.23 -17.77
CA ALA A 75 -9.59 0.02 -16.57
C ALA A 75 -10.78 0.93 -16.88
N GLY A 76 -11.94 0.54 -16.37
CA GLY A 76 -13.13 1.37 -16.31
C GLY A 76 -13.24 2.05 -14.95
N THR A 77 -14.27 2.89 -14.79
CA THR A 77 -14.60 3.47 -13.48
C THR A 77 -15.33 2.42 -12.65
N GLN A 78 -14.77 2.14 -11.49
CA GLN A 78 -15.37 1.25 -10.48
C GLN A 78 -16.22 2.06 -9.49
N PRO A 79 -17.25 1.45 -8.88
CA PRO A 79 -18.18 2.16 -8.00
C PRO A 79 -17.48 2.61 -6.71
N GLU A 80 -17.87 3.77 -6.19
CA GLU A 80 -17.49 4.16 -4.84
C GLU A 80 -18.27 3.32 -3.82
N PRO A 81 -17.61 2.88 -2.73
CA PRO A 81 -18.30 2.10 -1.70
C PRO A 81 -19.30 2.98 -0.96
N SER A 82 -20.47 2.42 -0.66
CA SER A 82 -21.40 3.00 0.29
C SER A 82 -20.80 3.01 1.69
N ILE A 83 -21.39 3.80 2.59
CA ILE A 83 -21.06 3.74 4.02
C ILE A 83 -21.72 2.50 4.60
N GLY A 84 -20.93 1.56 5.07
CA GLY A 84 -21.38 0.35 5.73
C GLY A 84 -21.59 0.53 7.24
N GLU A 85 -21.81 -0.59 7.92
CA GLU A 85 -21.90 -0.63 9.37
C GLU A 85 -20.59 -0.11 10.00
N ASN A 86 -20.69 0.56 11.15
CA ASN A 86 -19.54 1.21 11.81
C ASN A 86 -18.72 2.10 10.86
N TYR A 87 -19.40 2.71 9.90
CA TYR A 87 -18.84 3.65 8.91
C TYR A 87 -17.78 3.05 7.97
N VAL A 88 -17.67 1.72 7.87
CA VAL A 88 -16.70 1.09 6.98
C VAL A 88 -16.92 1.52 5.51
N ARG A 89 -15.82 1.72 4.80
CA ARG A 89 -15.78 1.95 3.36
C ARG A 89 -15.00 0.81 2.73
N GLU A 90 -15.71 -0.13 2.14
CA GLU A 90 -15.14 -1.33 1.56
C GLU A 90 -15.55 -1.45 0.09
N CYS A 91 -14.55 -1.51 -0.78
CA CYS A 91 -14.78 -1.67 -2.20
C CYS A 91 -15.07 -3.14 -2.53
N GLN A 92 -15.96 -3.32 -3.50
CA GLN A 92 -16.25 -4.62 -4.13
C GLN A 92 -15.94 -4.51 -5.63
N TRP A 93 -14.69 -4.15 -5.94
CA TRP A 93 -14.28 -3.94 -7.32
C TRP A 93 -13.93 -5.26 -8.00
N GLU A 94 -14.26 -5.33 -9.28
CA GLU A 94 -13.86 -6.47 -10.10
C GLU A 94 -12.35 -6.46 -10.35
N PRO A 95 -11.70 -7.63 -10.31
CA PRO A 95 -10.29 -7.74 -10.63
C PRO A 95 -9.97 -7.29 -12.06
N THR A 96 -8.98 -6.43 -12.20
CA THR A 96 -8.50 -5.98 -13.52
C THR A 96 -7.29 -6.80 -13.97
N VAL A 97 -6.48 -7.25 -13.01
CA VAL A 97 -5.29 -8.09 -13.26
C VAL A 97 -5.27 -9.24 -12.27
N GLU A 98 -4.96 -10.42 -12.75
CA GLU A 98 -4.63 -11.59 -11.92
C GLU A 98 -3.19 -12.03 -12.22
N LEU A 99 -2.43 -12.31 -11.19
CA LEU A 99 -1.04 -12.72 -11.27
C LEU A 99 -0.76 -13.81 -10.24
N GLU A 100 -0.30 -14.96 -10.68
CA GLU A 100 0.32 -15.93 -9.79
C GLU A 100 1.74 -15.45 -9.43
N ILE A 101 2.07 -15.38 -8.14
CA ILE A 101 3.38 -14.94 -7.67
C ILE A 101 4.43 -15.97 -8.08
N PRO A 102 5.42 -15.62 -8.94
CA PRO A 102 6.41 -16.58 -9.40
C PRO A 102 7.28 -17.10 -8.26
N GLN A 103 7.68 -18.37 -8.34
CA GLN A 103 8.59 -19.01 -7.37
C GLN A 103 9.96 -18.32 -7.28
N THR A 104 10.34 -17.59 -8.31
CA THR A 104 11.63 -16.86 -8.39
C THR A 104 11.59 -15.47 -7.76
N TRP A 105 10.42 -15.02 -7.31
CA TRP A 105 10.31 -13.72 -6.66
C TRP A 105 10.75 -13.82 -5.21
N PRO A 106 11.81 -13.08 -4.80
CA PRO A 106 12.27 -13.11 -3.42
C PRO A 106 11.31 -12.38 -2.49
N SER A 107 11.35 -12.71 -1.21
CA SER A 107 10.64 -11.96 -0.18
C SER A 107 10.99 -10.47 -0.26
N GLY A 108 9.99 -9.62 -0.05
CA GLY A 108 10.14 -8.17 -0.14
C GLY A 108 8.82 -7.43 -0.25
N VAL A 109 8.92 -6.11 -0.25
CA VAL A 109 7.78 -5.25 -0.52
C VAL A 109 7.74 -4.88 -2.00
N TYR A 110 6.59 -5.05 -2.61
CA TYR A 110 6.36 -4.85 -4.04
C TYR A 110 5.39 -3.69 -4.25
N LEU A 111 5.73 -2.86 -5.22
CA LEU A 111 4.88 -1.76 -5.67
C LEU A 111 4.45 -2.01 -7.13
N GLY A 112 3.16 -2.07 -7.36
CA GLY A 112 2.58 -2.05 -8.69
C GLY A 112 2.33 -0.60 -9.12
N LYS A 113 3.23 -0.04 -9.95
CA LYS A 113 3.08 1.30 -10.49
C LYS A 113 2.10 1.27 -11.66
N MET A 114 0.96 1.88 -11.48
CA MET A 114 -0.05 2.07 -12.51
C MET A 114 0.14 3.44 -13.16
N THR A 115 0.21 3.49 -14.48
CA THR A 115 0.31 4.73 -15.25
C THR A 115 -0.84 4.79 -16.25
N ALA A 116 -1.79 5.71 -16.03
CA ALA A 116 -2.89 5.95 -16.97
C ALA A 116 -2.36 6.53 -18.28
N GLU A 117 -2.55 5.85 -19.41
CA GLU A 117 -1.99 6.26 -20.69
C GLU A 117 -2.57 7.61 -21.17
N ARG A 118 -3.85 7.85 -20.88
CA ARG A 118 -4.53 9.09 -21.28
C ARG A 118 -3.99 10.35 -20.62
N SER A 119 -3.56 10.25 -19.35
CA SER A 119 -3.18 11.44 -18.55
C SER A 119 -1.71 11.43 -18.11
N GLY A 120 -1.04 10.28 -18.16
CA GLY A 120 0.29 10.08 -17.59
C GLY A 120 0.29 10.09 -16.06
N ILE A 121 -0.89 10.15 -15.41
CA ILE A 121 -0.99 10.15 -13.95
C ILE A 121 -0.67 8.75 -13.43
N GLN A 122 0.03 8.72 -12.30
CA GLN A 122 0.52 7.50 -11.68
C GLN A 122 -0.04 7.31 -10.27
N SER A 123 -0.27 6.06 -9.90
CA SER A 123 -0.57 5.62 -8.54
C SER A 123 0.05 4.26 -8.31
N TYR A 124 0.22 3.87 -7.04
CA TYR A 124 0.72 2.56 -6.65
C TYR A 124 -0.38 1.68 -6.06
N VAL A 125 -0.21 0.37 -6.23
CA VAL A 125 -0.71 -0.65 -5.31
C VAL A 125 0.48 -1.26 -4.60
N ILE A 126 0.29 -1.79 -3.40
CA ILE A 126 1.35 -2.35 -2.57
C ILE A 126 0.96 -3.75 -2.09
N PHE A 127 1.92 -4.65 -2.08
CA PHE A 127 1.78 -5.99 -1.50
C PHE A 127 3.16 -6.52 -1.07
N ILE A 128 3.16 -7.53 -0.22
CA ILE A 128 4.36 -8.17 0.29
C ILE A 128 4.43 -9.58 -0.29
N VAL A 129 5.58 -9.97 -0.81
CA VAL A 129 5.88 -11.37 -1.06
C VAL A 129 6.66 -11.88 0.14
N ARG A 130 6.08 -12.83 0.85
CA ARG A 130 6.69 -13.46 2.03
C ARG A 130 7.19 -14.85 1.72
N ASP A 131 8.16 -15.29 2.47
CA ASP A 131 8.62 -16.65 2.53
C ASP A 131 8.71 -17.13 3.98
N ASP A 132 8.76 -18.44 4.18
CA ASP A 132 8.83 -19.02 5.52
C ASP A 132 10.24 -19.53 5.84
N ARG A 133 11.27 -19.12 5.09
CA ARG A 133 12.65 -19.52 5.31
C ARG A 133 13.20 -18.94 6.62
N PRO A 134 14.12 -19.62 7.29
CA PRO A 134 14.94 -18.98 8.30
C PRO A 134 15.72 -17.80 7.74
N CYS A 135 15.83 -16.72 8.51
CA CYS A 135 16.57 -15.51 8.15
C CYS A 135 17.18 -14.86 9.39
N ASP A 136 18.07 -13.90 9.19
CA ASP A 136 18.63 -13.15 10.31
C ASP A 136 17.60 -12.17 10.88
N PHE A 137 16.90 -11.45 10.00
CA PHE A 137 15.92 -10.45 10.41
C PHE A 137 14.58 -10.64 9.69
N LEU A 138 13.51 -10.56 10.46
CA LEU A 138 12.16 -10.52 9.96
C LEU A 138 11.62 -9.10 10.07
N PHE A 139 11.39 -8.46 8.93
CA PHE A 139 10.91 -7.10 8.82
C PHE A 139 9.39 -7.11 8.69
N GLN A 140 8.70 -6.61 9.73
CA GLN A 140 7.26 -6.44 9.72
C GLN A 140 6.88 -5.10 9.10
N CYS A 141 6.05 -5.15 8.08
CA CYS A 141 5.41 -3.96 7.50
C CYS A 141 4.15 -3.61 8.30
N SER A 142 3.93 -2.32 8.52
CA SER A 142 2.89 -1.80 9.40
C SER A 142 1.55 -1.62 8.69
N ASP A 143 1.08 -2.64 7.97
CA ASP A 143 -0.09 -2.56 7.09
C ASP A 143 -1.41 -2.28 7.85
N LEU A 144 -1.54 -2.69 9.12
CA LEU A 144 -2.66 -2.28 9.97
C LEU A 144 -2.66 -0.76 10.19
N THR A 145 -1.50 -0.18 10.46
CA THR A 145 -1.35 1.26 10.64
C THR A 145 -1.58 2.01 9.34
N TRP A 146 -1.05 1.52 8.22
CA TRP A 146 -1.33 2.12 6.91
C TRP A 146 -2.83 2.18 6.62
N SER A 147 -3.56 1.10 6.93
CA SER A 147 -5.01 1.05 6.74
C SER A 147 -5.75 2.00 7.67
N ALA A 148 -5.33 2.10 8.94
CA ALA A 148 -5.96 2.97 9.94
C ALA A 148 -5.87 4.46 9.53
N TYR A 149 -4.72 4.90 9.04
CA TYR A 149 -4.49 6.29 8.63
C TYR A 149 -4.87 6.59 7.18
N ASN A 150 -5.17 5.56 6.38
CA ASN A 150 -5.57 5.75 4.99
C ASN A 150 -6.83 6.61 4.85
N ARG A 151 -6.72 7.72 4.11
CA ARG A 151 -7.78 8.71 3.95
C ARG A 151 -8.65 8.54 2.72
N TRP A 152 -8.52 7.42 2.03
CA TRP A 152 -9.39 7.13 0.90
C TRP A 152 -10.81 6.75 1.37
N PRO A 153 -11.90 7.16 0.69
CA PRO A 153 -11.93 7.88 -0.60
C PRO A 153 -11.83 9.40 -0.48
N ALA A 154 -12.08 10.03 0.62
CA ALA A 154 -12.02 11.49 0.78
C ALA A 154 -11.97 11.82 2.28
N ASP A 155 -10.79 12.14 2.78
CA ASP A 155 -10.55 12.45 4.19
C ASP A 155 -11.13 11.42 5.18
N TYR A 156 -11.33 10.18 4.72
CA TYR A 156 -11.89 9.09 5.49
C TYR A 156 -10.80 8.19 6.04
N SER A 157 -10.62 8.18 7.34
CA SER A 157 -9.73 7.29 8.08
C SER A 157 -10.42 6.83 9.37
N ILE A 158 -9.78 5.96 10.14
CA ILE A 158 -10.31 5.55 11.45
C ILE A 158 -10.54 6.74 12.40
N TYR A 159 -9.85 7.86 12.18
CA TYR A 159 -9.95 9.09 12.99
C TYR A 159 -10.90 10.15 12.43
N THR A 160 -11.61 9.84 11.35
CA THR A 160 -12.55 10.80 10.78
C THR A 160 -13.79 10.89 11.68
N PRO A 161 -14.16 12.08 12.20
CA PRO A 161 -15.39 12.23 12.97
C PRO A 161 -16.61 11.94 12.08
N HIS A 162 -17.49 11.04 12.51
CA HIS A 162 -18.70 10.70 11.77
C HIS A 162 -19.89 11.52 12.24
N ASP A 163 -19.87 12.01 13.49
CA ASP A 163 -20.91 12.87 14.06
C ASP A 163 -20.49 14.34 13.97
N LYS A 164 -21.35 15.16 13.37
CA LYS A 164 -21.12 16.61 13.18
C LYS A 164 -21.00 17.43 14.47
N GLY A 165 -21.06 16.82 15.64
CA GLY A 165 -21.02 17.49 16.94
C GLY A 165 -19.81 17.19 17.82
N HIS A 166 -19.00 16.19 17.51
CA HIS A 166 -17.89 15.78 18.36
C HIS A 166 -16.61 15.72 17.54
N SER A 167 -15.88 16.82 17.48
CA SER A 167 -14.50 16.84 17.03
C SER A 167 -13.60 16.25 18.12
N THR A 168 -13.60 14.94 18.28
CA THR A 168 -12.58 14.25 19.08
C THR A 168 -11.44 13.87 18.14
N THR A 169 -10.57 14.83 17.85
CA THR A 169 -9.31 14.55 17.16
C THR A 169 -8.53 13.53 17.99
N GLY A 170 -8.21 12.39 17.37
CA GLY A 170 -7.37 11.37 17.98
C GLY A 170 -8.09 10.17 18.61
N VAL A 171 -9.43 10.11 18.56
CA VAL A 171 -10.17 8.92 19.01
C VAL A 171 -10.66 8.14 17.79
N PRO A 172 -10.35 6.83 17.67
CA PRO A 172 -10.91 5.99 16.61
C PRO A 172 -12.44 6.00 16.67
N SER A 173 -13.10 6.27 15.54
CA SER A 173 -14.55 6.48 15.49
C SER A 173 -15.27 5.57 14.49
N GLY A 174 -14.56 4.60 13.88
CA GLY A 174 -15.14 3.71 12.89
C GLY A 174 -14.29 2.50 12.62
N THR A 175 -14.71 1.74 11.61
CA THR A 175 -14.00 0.58 11.10
C THR A 175 -13.40 0.91 9.73
N VAL A 176 -12.22 0.38 9.45
CA VAL A 176 -11.56 0.50 8.13
C VAL A 176 -11.37 -0.87 7.51
N SER A 177 -11.34 -0.93 6.18
CA SER A 177 -11.10 -2.14 5.40
C SER A 177 -9.80 -2.02 4.61
N PHE A 178 -9.15 -3.15 4.34
CA PHE A 178 -8.05 -3.22 3.38
C PHE A 178 -8.55 -3.17 1.93
N ASP A 179 -9.80 -3.55 1.68
CA ASP A 179 -10.40 -3.58 0.34
C ASP A 179 -10.75 -2.17 -0.14
N ARG A 180 -9.73 -1.33 -0.26
CA ARG A 180 -9.81 0.03 -0.78
C ARG A 180 -8.43 0.56 -1.19
N PRO A 181 -8.35 1.45 -2.18
CA PRO A 181 -7.09 2.10 -2.54
C PRO A 181 -6.47 2.86 -1.36
N TYR A 182 -5.14 2.95 -1.34
CA TYR A 182 -4.46 3.91 -0.50
C TYR A 182 -4.47 5.30 -1.14
N GLY A 183 -4.69 6.32 -0.32
CA GLY A 183 -4.61 7.72 -0.74
C GLY A 183 -3.19 8.12 -1.15
N LEU A 184 -3.07 9.26 -1.82
CA LEU A 184 -1.78 9.79 -2.27
C LEU A 184 -0.94 10.39 -1.15
N PHE A 185 -1.55 10.66 0.00
CA PHE A 185 -0.92 11.27 1.18
C PHE A 185 -1.24 10.43 2.42
N THR A 186 -0.24 10.25 3.28
CA THR A 186 -0.35 9.42 4.48
C THR A 186 -0.89 10.15 5.71
N HIS A 187 -0.73 11.48 5.81
CA HIS A 187 -1.09 12.20 7.04
C HIS A 187 -1.86 13.49 6.79
N PRO A 188 -2.89 13.79 7.63
CA PRO A 188 -3.78 14.94 7.46
C PRO A 188 -3.12 16.30 7.63
N VAL A 189 -2.19 16.40 8.57
CA VAL A 189 -1.60 17.69 8.97
C VAL A 189 -0.43 18.07 8.06
N ASN A 190 0.26 17.09 7.52
CA ASN A 190 1.40 17.30 6.65
C ASN A 190 1.13 16.72 5.25
N LYS A 191 0.50 17.48 4.37
CA LYS A 191 0.38 17.18 2.92
C LYS A 191 1.75 16.90 2.24
N MET A 192 2.82 16.79 3.02
CA MET A 192 4.19 16.73 2.53
C MET A 192 4.72 15.31 2.28
N LYS A 193 4.10 14.26 2.80
CA LYS A 193 4.56 12.89 2.55
C LYS A 193 3.67 12.22 1.51
N LYS A 194 4.08 12.29 0.26
CA LYS A 194 3.41 11.62 -0.84
C LYS A 194 3.68 10.11 -0.75
N SER A 195 2.65 9.34 -0.45
CA SER A 195 2.71 7.87 -0.51
C SER A 195 2.51 7.35 -1.94
N GLY A 196 1.76 8.11 -2.73
CA GLY A 196 1.41 7.72 -4.10
C GLY A 196 0.52 6.48 -4.19
N GLY A 197 -0.09 6.04 -3.08
CA GLY A 197 -0.84 4.79 -3.00
C GLY A 197 -0.07 3.62 -2.36
N SER A 198 1.12 3.88 -1.79
CA SER A 198 1.97 2.85 -1.14
C SER A 198 1.72 2.70 0.37
N GLY A 199 0.57 3.16 0.87
CA GLY A 199 0.38 3.24 2.32
C GLY A 199 1.44 4.15 2.95
N GLU A 200 1.96 3.78 4.10
CA GLU A 200 3.04 4.52 4.76
C GLU A 200 4.44 3.93 4.51
N TYR A 201 4.55 2.88 3.70
CA TYR A 201 5.81 2.17 3.48
C TYR A 201 6.94 3.08 2.96
N LEU A 202 6.70 3.80 1.87
CA LEU A 202 7.77 4.65 1.27
C LEU A 202 8.30 5.72 2.22
N PRO A 203 7.46 6.45 3.00
CA PRO A 203 7.99 7.49 3.89
C PRO A 203 8.59 6.97 5.20
N TRP A 204 8.16 5.81 5.71
CA TRP A 204 8.53 5.37 7.04
C TRP A 204 9.42 4.12 7.08
N GLU A 205 9.19 3.15 6.22
CA GLU A 205 9.79 1.82 6.31
C GLU A 205 10.86 1.57 5.25
N PHE A 206 10.63 2.03 4.02
CA PHE A 206 11.56 1.84 2.90
C PHE A 206 13.00 2.31 3.19
N PRO A 207 13.26 3.44 3.88
CA PRO A 207 14.62 3.86 4.17
C PRO A 207 15.43 2.81 4.95
N LEU A 208 14.81 2.14 5.95
CA LEU A 208 15.47 1.09 6.69
C LEU A 208 15.62 -0.19 5.87
N ALA A 209 14.58 -0.60 5.12
CA ALA A 209 14.65 -1.75 4.22
C ALA A 209 15.78 -1.59 3.19
N PHE A 210 15.89 -0.41 2.57
CA PHE A 210 16.97 -0.05 1.67
C PHE A 210 18.35 -0.15 2.33
N TRP A 211 18.49 0.39 3.54
CA TRP A 211 19.76 0.37 4.27
C TRP A 211 20.15 -1.05 4.66
N MET A 212 19.23 -1.85 5.19
CA MET A 212 19.51 -3.24 5.58
C MET A 212 19.99 -4.08 4.40
N GLU A 213 19.33 -3.97 3.25
CA GLU A 213 19.76 -4.68 2.04
C GLU A 213 21.10 -4.16 1.50
N LYS A 214 21.37 -2.85 1.63
CA LYS A 214 22.66 -2.25 1.28
C LYS A 214 23.80 -2.81 2.10
N GLU A 215 23.60 -2.98 3.39
CA GLU A 215 24.59 -3.53 4.32
C GLU A 215 24.70 -5.07 4.25
N GLY A 216 23.84 -5.72 3.43
CA GLY A 216 23.89 -7.15 3.18
C GLY A 216 23.26 -8.03 4.28
N TYR A 217 22.39 -7.48 5.09
CA TYR A 217 21.62 -8.26 6.05
C TYR A 217 20.67 -9.23 5.36
N ASP A 218 20.54 -10.43 5.91
CA ASP A 218 19.56 -11.41 5.47
C ASP A 218 18.18 -11.09 6.06
N VAL A 219 17.31 -10.52 5.22
CA VAL A 219 15.99 -10.00 5.62
C VAL A 219 14.88 -10.72 4.87
N SER A 220 13.86 -11.16 5.59
CA SER A 220 12.56 -11.54 5.04
C SER A 220 11.48 -10.55 5.50
N TYR A 221 10.42 -10.42 4.72
CA TYR A 221 9.36 -9.42 4.94
C TYR A 221 8.03 -10.09 5.20
N ILE A 222 7.26 -9.54 6.15
CA ILE A 222 5.90 -9.96 6.50
C ILE A 222 5.01 -8.74 6.74
N SER A 223 3.70 -8.95 6.78
CA SER A 223 2.70 -7.97 7.22
C SER A 223 2.37 -8.11 8.71
N ASN A 224 1.68 -7.12 9.31
CA ASN A 224 1.06 -7.29 10.63
C ASN A 224 0.07 -8.47 10.63
N ILE A 225 -0.69 -8.66 9.54
CA ILE A 225 -1.66 -9.75 9.42
C ILE A 225 -0.97 -11.12 9.47
N ASP A 226 0.25 -11.24 8.92
CA ASP A 226 1.02 -12.48 9.00
C ASP A 226 1.43 -12.79 10.45
N THR A 227 1.87 -11.78 11.21
CA THR A 227 2.18 -11.92 12.63
C THR A 227 0.94 -12.28 13.45
N HIS A 228 -0.21 -11.65 13.15
CA HIS A 228 -1.49 -11.99 13.78
C HIS A 228 -1.88 -13.45 13.54
N SER A 229 -1.73 -13.92 12.30
CA SER A 229 -2.18 -15.26 11.88
C SER A 229 -1.23 -16.38 12.30
N ASP A 230 0.08 -16.09 12.39
CA ASP A 230 1.13 -17.04 12.74
C ASP A 230 2.22 -16.39 13.61
N PRO A 231 1.93 -16.08 14.87
CA PRO A 231 2.93 -15.47 15.76
C PRO A 231 4.13 -16.39 16.02
N GLN A 232 3.96 -17.71 15.92
CA GLN A 232 5.06 -18.67 16.06
C GLN A 232 6.06 -18.61 14.90
N GLY A 233 5.63 -18.11 13.74
CA GLY A 233 6.49 -17.86 12.60
C GLY A 233 7.64 -16.88 12.89
N LEU A 234 7.54 -16.05 13.92
CA LEU A 234 8.61 -15.16 14.35
C LEU A 234 9.84 -15.92 14.87
N LEU A 235 9.67 -17.15 15.37
CA LEU A 235 10.76 -17.95 15.95
C LEU A 235 11.77 -18.45 14.89
N ARG A 236 11.50 -18.28 13.59
CA ARG A 236 12.43 -18.64 12.52
C ARG A 236 13.56 -17.64 12.31
N THR A 237 13.55 -16.53 13.02
CA THR A 237 14.49 -15.43 12.86
C THR A 237 15.29 -15.14 14.12
N LYS A 238 16.47 -14.52 13.96
CA LYS A 238 17.31 -14.06 15.09
C LYS A 238 16.85 -12.71 15.62
N GLY A 239 16.22 -11.89 14.78
CA GLY A 239 15.73 -10.56 15.16
C GLY A 239 14.43 -10.21 14.44
N PHE A 240 13.49 -9.65 15.17
CA PHE A 240 12.23 -9.10 14.67
C PHE A 240 12.33 -7.57 14.62
N ILE A 241 11.90 -6.97 13.52
CA ILE A 241 11.99 -5.53 13.28
C ILE A 241 10.60 -4.99 12.97
N SER A 242 10.11 -4.14 13.86
CA SER A 242 8.96 -3.28 13.68
C SER A 242 9.47 -1.86 13.48
N VAL A 243 9.07 -1.18 12.41
CA VAL A 243 9.74 0.01 11.92
C VAL A 243 8.79 1.18 11.73
N GLY A 244 9.27 2.36 12.10
CA GLY A 244 8.60 3.62 11.81
C GLY A 244 7.32 3.78 12.59
N HIS A 245 6.19 3.87 11.89
CA HIS A 245 4.88 4.05 12.47
C HIS A 245 4.12 2.73 12.49
N ASP A 246 4.41 1.86 13.44
CA ASP A 246 3.75 0.56 13.65
C ASP A 246 2.94 0.61 14.95
N GLU A 247 1.76 1.23 14.90
CA GLU A 247 0.95 1.61 16.07
C GLU A 247 -0.16 0.61 16.38
N TYR A 248 -0.72 -0.04 15.36
CA TYR A 248 -1.90 -0.92 15.51
C TYR A 248 -1.48 -2.38 15.56
N TRP A 249 -1.64 -2.98 16.73
CA TRP A 249 -1.37 -4.38 16.99
C TRP A 249 -2.62 -5.08 17.49
N SER A 250 -2.87 -6.31 17.03
CA SER A 250 -3.93 -7.15 17.59
C SER A 250 -3.49 -7.79 18.89
N LEU A 251 -4.44 -8.36 19.63
CA LEU A 251 -4.14 -9.07 20.86
C LEU A 251 -3.26 -10.31 20.61
N GLU A 252 -3.44 -10.98 19.48
CA GLU A 252 -2.68 -12.16 19.09
C GLU A 252 -1.22 -11.85 18.73
N MET A 253 -0.92 -10.61 18.38
CA MET A 253 0.45 -10.13 18.12
C MET A 253 1.23 -9.82 19.41
N TYR A 254 0.53 -9.72 20.54
CA TYR A 254 1.10 -9.46 21.86
C TYR A 254 1.50 -10.76 22.54
#